data_34669e56343f3851fd3c8cd6d521db71
#
_entry.id   34669e56343f3851fd3c8cd6d521db71
#
_cell.length_a   1.000
_cell.length_b   1.000
_cell.length_c   1.000
_cell.angle_alpha   90.00
_cell.angle_beta   90.00
_cell.angle_gamma   90.00
#
_symmetry.space_group_name_H-M   'P 1'
#
loop_
_entity.id
_entity.type
_entity.pdbx_description
1 polymer ?
#
loop_
_entity_poly.entity_id
_entity_poly.type
_entity_poly.pdbx_seq_one_letter_code
_entity_poly.pdbx_strand_id
1 'polypeptide(L)'
;MKSLFKKILILIFICLLPTSKIFAEDKIRIGLVVPLTGEYSTIGDSIIKSTRLALNKINDEKFEIVPGDTKANPIDALKASKALYDQGIKIIIGPVFNESTKYLDELNDVTFISLTNKIYGNPPNVISAGVNAISQFQTIDKFRNLNEIQRTIILIPKSDYRKEIELAI
;
A
#
# COMPACT_ATOMS: atom_id res chain seq x y z
N MET A 1 -54.86 9.80 36.62
CA MET A 1 -53.66 10.55 37.00
C MET A 1 -52.42 9.66 37.24
N LYS A 2 -52.47 8.62 38.07
CA LYS A 2 -51.30 7.74 38.38
C LYS A 2 -50.69 7.04 37.15
N SER A 3 -51.48 6.65 36.14
CA SER A 3 -51.00 5.99 34.91
C SER A 3 -50.22 6.95 33.98
N LEU A 4 -50.68 8.19 33.86
CA LEU A 4 -50.03 9.20 33.06
C LEU A 4 -48.67 9.62 33.65
N PHE A 5 -48.61 9.77 34.96
CA PHE A 5 -47.39 10.09 35.70
C PHE A 5 -46.33 8.99 35.55
N LYS A 6 -46.72 7.70 35.59
CA LYS A 6 -45.81 6.58 35.34
C LYS A 6 -45.24 6.60 33.92
N LYS A 7 -46.06 6.94 32.91
CA LYS A 7 -45.58 7.03 31.52
C LYS A 7 -44.59 8.20 31.30
N ILE A 8 -44.85 9.35 31.95
CA ILE A 8 -43.96 10.51 31.90
C ILE A 8 -42.63 10.20 32.59
N LEU A 9 -42.67 9.50 33.75
CA LEU A 9 -41.46 9.12 34.50
C LEU A 9 -40.58 8.16 33.69
N ILE A 10 -41.18 7.20 32.97
CA ILE A 10 -40.45 6.28 32.06
C ILE A 10 -39.82 7.04 30.88
N LEU A 11 -40.55 8.01 30.32
CA LEU A 11 -40.03 8.82 29.20
C LEU A 11 -38.80 9.65 29.62
N ILE A 12 -38.89 10.27 30.83
CA ILE A 12 -37.77 11.04 31.40
C ILE A 12 -36.56 10.13 31.69
N PHE A 13 -36.81 8.90 32.21
CA PHE A 13 -35.73 7.94 32.45
C PHE A 13 -35.02 7.48 31.16
N ILE A 14 -35.76 7.30 30.07
CA ILE A 14 -35.17 6.98 28.74
C ILE A 14 -34.32 8.14 28.20
N CYS A 15 -34.74 9.39 28.41
CA CYS A 15 -33.96 10.57 27.98
C CYS A 15 -32.71 10.82 28.84
N LEU A 16 -32.65 10.26 30.05
CA LEU A 16 -31.49 10.37 30.93
C LEU A 16 -30.45 9.26 30.75
N LEU A 17 -30.68 8.29 29.85
CA LEU A 17 -29.64 7.32 29.49
C LEU A 17 -28.47 8.07 28.84
N PRO A 18 -27.27 8.01 29.43
CA PRO A 18 -26.11 8.66 28.80
C PRO A 18 -25.92 8.05 27.43
N THR A 19 -26.06 8.85 26.39
CA THR A 19 -25.58 8.50 25.06
C THR A 19 -24.06 8.47 25.17
N SER A 20 -23.50 7.30 25.53
CA SER A 20 -22.08 7.07 25.42
C SER A 20 -21.73 7.38 23.97
N LYS A 21 -21.08 8.51 23.72
CA LYS A 21 -20.39 8.74 22.46
C LYS A 21 -19.34 7.63 22.38
N ILE A 22 -19.63 6.61 21.58
CA ILE A 22 -18.61 5.67 21.15
C ILE A 22 -17.64 6.52 20.35
N PHE A 23 -16.55 6.96 20.98
CA PHE A 23 -15.41 7.50 20.26
C PHE A 23 -14.88 6.33 19.43
N ALA A 24 -15.31 6.25 18.18
CA ALA A 24 -14.63 5.43 17.21
C ALA A 24 -13.19 5.98 17.17
N GLU A 25 -12.25 5.20 17.64
CA GLU A 25 -10.84 5.56 17.54
C GLU A 25 -10.53 5.74 16.03
N ASP A 26 -10.03 6.92 15.66
CA ASP A 26 -9.74 7.24 14.26
C ASP A 26 -8.66 6.27 13.76
N LYS A 27 -9.07 5.34 12.91
CA LYS A 27 -8.15 4.37 12.30
C LYS A 27 -7.29 5.05 11.24
N ILE A 28 -6.01 4.74 11.25
CA ILE A 28 -5.07 5.10 10.18
C ILE A 28 -5.30 4.12 9.03
N ARG A 29 -6.01 4.58 8.01
CA ARG A 29 -6.37 3.78 6.85
C ARG A 29 -5.30 3.91 5.77
N ILE A 30 -4.76 2.78 5.33
CA ILE A 30 -3.74 2.67 4.28
C ILE A 30 -4.33 1.84 3.13
N GLY A 31 -4.27 2.37 1.92
CA GLY A 31 -4.67 1.63 0.73
C GLY A 31 -3.65 0.56 0.37
N LEU A 32 -4.11 -0.55 -0.21
CA LEU A 32 -3.25 -1.59 -0.77
C LEU A 32 -3.76 -1.97 -2.15
N VAL A 33 -3.11 -1.46 -3.21
CA VAL A 33 -3.50 -1.72 -4.60
C VAL A 33 -2.59 -2.78 -5.22
N VAL A 34 -3.15 -3.95 -5.43
CA VAL A 34 -2.45 -5.14 -5.93
C VAL A 34 -3.36 -5.94 -6.89
N PRO A 35 -2.83 -6.81 -7.75
CA PRO A 35 -3.66 -7.63 -8.64
C PRO A 35 -4.37 -8.72 -7.83
N LEU A 36 -5.64 -8.51 -7.50
CA LEU A 36 -6.45 -9.48 -6.75
C LEU A 36 -7.17 -10.46 -7.65
N THR A 37 -7.35 -10.10 -8.92
CA THR A 37 -7.97 -10.95 -9.94
C THR A 37 -7.10 -11.04 -11.21
N GLY A 38 -7.36 -12.02 -12.07
CA GLY A 38 -6.62 -12.25 -13.31
C GLY A 38 -5.37 -13.11 -13.13
N GLU A 39 -4.50 -13.09 -14.13
CA GLU A 39 -3.31 -13.95 -14.26
C GLU A 39 -2.34 -13.80 -13.06
N TYR A 40 -2.22 -12.59 -12.51
CA TYR A 40 -1.27 -12.26 -11.43
C TYR A 40 -1.90 -12.28 -10.03
N SER A 41 -3.10 -12.85 -9.88
CA SER A 41 -3.82 -12.87 -8.59
C SER A 41 -3.05 -13.58 -7.48
N THR A 42 -2.26 -14.60 -7.78
CA THR A 42 -1.40 -15.29 -6.81
C THR A 42 -0.36 -14.36 -6.17
N ILE A 43 0.14 -13.36 -6.91
CA ILE A 43 1.04 -12.33 -6.39
C ILE A 43 0.28 -11.43 -5.41
N GLY A 44 -0.90 -10.97 -5.80
CA GLY A 44 -1.76 -10.16 -4.96
C GLY A 44 -2.12 -10.86 -3.64
N ASP A 45 -2.52 -12.12 -3.71
CA ASP A 45 -2.80 -12.95 -2.53
C ASP A 45 -1.60 -13.08 -1.58
N SER A 46 -0.41 -13.25 -2.15
CA SER A 46 0.83 -13.33 -1.37
C SER A 46 1.13 -12.02 -0.65
N ILE A 47 0.91 -10.89 -1.30
CA ILE A 47 1.10 -9.57 -0.71
C ILE A 47 0.05 -9.31 0.39
N ILE A 48 -1.22 -9.66 0.18
CA ILE A 48 -2.27 -9.56 1.20
C ILE A 48 -1.89 -10.38 2.45
N LYS A 49 -1.42 -11.62 2.27
CA LYS A 49 -0.97 -12.47 3.38
C LYS A 49 0.21 -11.86 4.11
N SER A 50 1.21 -11.35 3.39
CA SER A 50 2.38 -10.69 3.97
C SER A 50 2.01 -9.43 4.73
N THR A 51 1.07 -8.63 4.20
CA THR A 51 0.55 -7.43 4.86
C THR A 51 -0.17 -7.77 6.17
N ARG A 52 -0.99 -8.82 6.17
CA ARG A 52 -1.66 -9.32 7.39
C ARG A 52 -0.66 -9.77 8.45
N LEU A 53 0.40 -10.48 8.04
CA LEU A 53 1.48 -10.89 8.95
C LEU A 53 2.21 -9.67 9.54
N ALA A 54 2.47 -8.65 8.74
CA ALA A 54 3.08 -7.40 9.20
C ALA A 54 2.18 -6.67 10.21
N LEU A 55 0.88 -6.55 9.93
CA LEU A 55 -0.09 -5.95 10.87
C LEU A 55 -0.15 -6.72 12.19
N ASN A 56 -0.21 -8.04 12.14
CA ASN A 56 -0.19 -8.88 13.34
C ASN A 56 1.09 -8.68 14.16
N LYS A 57 2.23 -8.46 13.50
CA LYS A 57 3.51 -8.18 14.18
C LYS A 57 3.55 -6.78 14.79
N ILE A 58 2.96 -5.79 14.14
CA ILE A 58 2.81 -4.41 14.66
C ILE A 58 1.89 -4.43 15.88
N ASN A 59 0.85 -5.26 15.85
CA ASN A 59 -0.12 -5.45 16.94
C ASN A 59 -0.73 -4.11 17.43
N ASP A 60 -1.09 -3.24 16.49
CA ASP A 60 -1.76 -1.96 16.75
C ASP A 60 -3.06 -1.91 15.94
N GLU A 61 -4.20 -1.92 16.62
CA GLU A 61 -5.54 -1.92 16.03
C GLU A 61 -5.90 -0.61 15.31
N LYS A 62 -5.08 0.42 15.46
CA LYS A 62 -5.24 1.70 14.75
C LYS A 62 -5.01 1.59 13.25
N PHE A 63 -4.23 0.62 12.80
CA PHE A 63 -3.96 0.44 11.38
C PHE A 63 -5.02 -0.42 10.71
N GLU A 64 -5.55 0.09 9.60
CA GLU A 64 -6.48 -0.63 8.74
C GLU A 64 -5.98 -0.62 7.30
N ILE A 65 -5.91 -1.80 6.68
CA ILE A 65 -5.56 -1.93 5.26
C ILE A 65 -6.81 -2.08 4.43
N VAL A 66 -6.96 -1.21 3.43
CA VAL A 66 -8.09 -1.23 2.52
C VAL A 66 -7.61 -1.68 1.14
N PRO A 67 -7.98 -2.89 0.67
CA PRO A 67 -7.49 -3.43 -0.59
C PRO A 67 -8.21 -2.83 -1.79
N GLY A 68 -7.47 -2.73 -2.92
CA GLY A 68 -7.99 -2.39 -4.24
C GLY A 68 -7.39 -3.29 -5.32
N ASP A 69 -8.20 -3.72 -6.27
CA ASP A 69 -7.77 -4.60 -7.35
C ASP A 69 -7.24 -3.82 -8.55
N THR A 70 -5.97 -4.04 -8.90
CA THR A 70 -5.33 -3.41 -10.06
C THR A 70 -5.49 -4.23 -11.35
N LYS A 71 -5.86 -5.49 -11.25
CA LYS A 71 -5.84 -6.46 -12.35
C LYS A 71 -4.55 -6.44 -13.18
N ALA A 72 -3.46 -5.96 -12.57
CA ALA A 72 -2.15 -5.75 -13.19
C ALA A 72 -2.15 -4.80 -14.41
N ASN A 73 -3.07 -3.85 -14.48
CA ASN A 73 -3.10 -2.86 -15.56
C ASN A 73 -3.25 -1.42 -15.03
N PRO A 74 -2.82 -0.39 -15.80
CA PRO A 74 -2.77 0.99 -15.33
C PRO A 74 -4.16 1.63 -15.12
N ILE A 75 -5.16 1.25 -15.91
CA ILE A 75 -6.50 1.84 -15.84
C ILE A 75 -7.22 1.37 -14.57
N ASP A 76 -7.18 0.06 -14.29
CA ASP A 76 -7.80 -0.50 -13.09
C ASP A 76 -7.01 -0.07 -11.82
N ALA A 77 -5.68 0.07 -11.92
CA ALA A 77 -4.86 0.62 -10.83
C ALA A 77 -5.30 2.05 -10.46
N LEU A 78 -5.45 2.93 -11.45
CA LEU A 78 -5.95 4.29 -11.22
C LEU A 78 -7.38 4.28 -10.65
N LYS A 79 -8.27 3.45 -11.21
CA LYS A 79 -9.66 3.35 -10.75
C LYS A 79 -9.75 2.88 -9.30
N ALA A 80 -8.99 1.85 -8.94
CA ALA A 80 -8.92 1.36 -7.56
C ALA A 80 -8.36 2.44 -6.61
N SER A 81 -7.32 3.15 -7.05
CA SER A 81 -6.72 4.24 -6.27
C SER A 81 -7.67 5.42 -6.07
N LYS A 82 -8.44 5.81 -7.10
CA LYS A 82 -9.49 6.83 -6.99
C LYS A 82 -10.56 6.44 -5.98
N ALA A 83 -11.02 5.18 -6.01
CA ALA A 83 -12.00 4.69 -5.05
C ALA A 83 -11.50 4.70 -3.60
N LEU A 84 -10.19 4.53 -3.37
CA LEU A 84 -9.57 4.67 -2.06
C LEU A 84 -9.42 6.15 -1.66
N TYR A 85 -9.03 6.99 -2.60
CA TYR A 85 -8.93 8.44 -2.38
C TYR A 85 -10.27 9.07 -1.99
N ASP A 86 -11.37 8.68 -2.65
CA ASP A 86 -12.73 9.12 -2.34
C ASP A 86 -13.17 8.73 -0.91
N GLN A 87 -12.53 7.72 -0.32
CA GLN A 87 -12.68 7.32 1.07
C GLN A 87 -11.75 8.08 2.04
N GLY A 88 -10.99 9.07 1.55
CA GLY A 88 -10.04 9.87 2.33
C GLY A 88 -8.66 9.23 2.52
N ILE A 89 -8.35 8.14 1.82
CA ILE A 89 -7.06 7.45 1.92
C ILE A 89 -6.03 8.16 1.03
N LYS A 90 -4.93 8.62 1.63
CA LYS A 90 -3.87 9.38 0.94
C LYS A 90 -2.52 8.67 0.92
N ILE A 91 -2.39 7.53 1.59
CA ILE A 91 -1.20 6.67 1.56
C ILE A 91 -1.63 5.33 0.99
N ILE A 92 -1.04 4.93 -0.13
CA ILE A 92 -1.37 3.69 -0.83
C ILE A 92 -0.10 2.88 -1.07
N ILE A 93 -0.08 1.64 -0.61
CA ILE A 93 0.96 0.66 -0.92
C ILE A 93 0.60 -0.03 -2.23
N GLY A 94 1.55 -0.12 -3.13
CA GLY A 94 1.38 -0.59 -4.49
C GLY A 94 1.40 0.57 -5.51
N PRO A 95 1.15 0.28 -6.77
CA PRO A 95 0.99 -1.04 -7.37
C PRO A 95 2.29 -1.87 -7.42
N VAL A 96 2.15 -3.13 -7.87
CA VAL A 96 3.28 -4.06 -7.98
C VAL A 96 4.08 -3.83 -9.25
N PHE A 97 3.37 -3.69 -10.38
CA PHE A 97 3.97 -3.57 -11.69
C PHE A 97 4.19 -2.11 -12.08
N ASN A 98 5.34 -1.83 -12.70
CA ASN A 98 5.68 -0.48 -13.14
C ASN A 98 4.64 0.12 -14.11
N GLU A 99 4.12 -0.68 -15.06
CA GLU A 99 3.10 -0.21 -15.99
C GLU A 99 1.85 0.31 -15.27
N SER A 100 1.52 -0.25 -14.12
CA SER A 100 0.37 0.15 -13.32
C SER A 100 0.57 1.51 -12.61
N THR A 101 1.76 2.12 -12.65
CA THR A 101 2.02 3.45 -12.07
C THR A 101 1.69 4.59 -13.04
N LYS A 102 1.48 4.30 -14.32
CA LYS A 102 1.49 5.25 -15.45
C LYS A 102 0.59 6.48 -15.30
N TYR A 103 -0.56 6.34 -14.63
CA TYR A 103 -1.55 7.41 -14.52
C TYR A 103 -1.77 7.87 -13.08
N LEU A 104 -0.91 7.48 -12.14
CA LEU A 104 -1.09 7.77 -10.72
C LEU A 104 -0.80 9.23 -10.35
N ASP A 105 -0.16 9.99 -11.24
CA ASP A 105 0.02 11.45 -11.14
C ASP A 105 -1.30 12.23 -11.20
N GLU A 106 -2.38 11.63 -11.71
CA GLU A 106 -3.72 12.21 -11.61
C GLU A 106 -4.19 12.39 -10.15
N LEU A 107 -3.60 11.64 -9.21
CA LEU A 107 -3.87 11.70 -7.77
C LEU A 107 -2.68 12.32 -7.04
N ASN A 108 -2.35 13.57 -7.36
CA ASN A 108 -1.16 14.27 -6.85
C ASN A 108 -1.10 14.43 -5.32
N ASP A 109 -2.25 14.38 -4.65
CA ASP A 109 -2.40 14.43 -3.19
C ASP A 109 -2.19 13.05 -2.51
N VAL A 110 -2.01 11.98 -3.30
CA VAL A 110 -1.80 10.61 -2.81
C VAL A 110 -0.33 10.26 -2.92
N THR A 111 0.23 9.72 -1.86
CA THR A 111 1.57 9.13 -1.89
C THR A 111 1.46 7.64 -2.14
N PHE A 112 2.07 7.17 -3.22
CA PHE A 112 2.16 5.76 -3.55
C PHE A 112 3.51 5.18 -3.15
N ILE A 113 3.48 4.07 -2.42
CA ILE A 113 4.65 3.26 -2.10
C ILE A 113 4.60 2.03 -3.01
N SER A 114 5.08 2.19 -4.23
CA SER A 114 5.03 1.14 -5.26
C SER A 114 6.01 0.01 -4.95
N LEU A 115 5.58 -1.22 -5.17
CA LEU A 115 6.40 -2.42 -5.01
C LEU A 115 7.24 -2.73 -6.26
N THR A 116 7.24 -1.84 -7.26
CA THR A 116 8.06 -1.99 -8.46
C THR A 116 9.56 -1.90 -8.14
N ASN A 117 10.36 -2.61 -8.92
CA ASN A 117 11.82 -2.51 -8.88
C ASN A 117 12.39 -1.38 -9.75
N LYS A 118 11.55 -0.71 -10.56
CA LYS A 118 11.96 0.39 -11.43
C LYS A 118 11.95 1.71 -10.66
N ILE A 119 13.06 2.43 -10.68
CA ILE A 119 13.25 3.67 -9.91
C ILE A 119 13.20 4.95 -10.77
N TYR A 120 13.31 4.81 -12.09
CA TYR A 120 13.28 5.93 -13.03
C TYR A 120 11.97 5.96 -13.81
N GLY A 121 11.51 7.17 -14.14
CA GLY A 121 10.31 7.38 -14.95
C GLY A 121 8.99 7.14 -14.23
N ASN A 122 9.01 7.04 -12.90
CA ASN A 122 7.79 7.00 -12.09
C ASN A 122 7.17 8.41 -11.97
N PRO A 123 5.85 8.53 -11.80
CA PRO A 123 5.21 9.77 -11.40
C PRO A 123 5.81 10.36 -10.11
N PRO A 124 5.78 11.69 -9.91
CA PRO A 124 6.45 12.36 -8.78
C PRO A 124 5.90 11.97 -7.41
N ASN A 125 4.66 11.51 -7.35
CA ASN A 125 3.99 11.04 -6.14
C ASN A 125 4.14 9.52 -5.90
N VAL A 126 4.99 8.83 -6.70
CA VAL A 126 5.26 7.39 -6.59
C VAL A 126 6.69 7.14 -6.11
N ILE A 127 6.81 6.55 -4.94
CA ILE A 127 8.06 6.11 -4.33
C ILE A 127 8.25 4.63 -4.63
N SER A 128 9.35 4.25 -5.30
CA SER A 128 9.69 2.85 -5.53
C SER A 128 10.29 2.24 -4.27
N ALA A 129 9.64 1.21 -3.72
CA ALA A 129 10.08 0.48 -2.53
C ALA A 129 10.49 -0.98 -2.84
N GLY A 130 10.43 -1.40 -4.11
CA GLY A 130 10.87 -2.73 -4.53
C GLY A 130 12.39 -2.89 -4.51
N VAL A 131 12.85 -4.14 -4.54
CA VAL A 131 14.27 -4.47 -4.66
C VAL A 131 14.73 -4.08 -6.08
N ASN A 132 15.52 -3.01 -6.17
CA ASN A 132 15.99 -2.44 -7.43
C ASN A 132 17.47 -2.78 -7.71
N ALA A 133 17.96 -2.41 -8.91
CA ALA A 133 19.33 -2.67 -9.30
C ALA A 133 20.36 -2.06 -8.34
N ILE A 134 20.15 -0.83 -7.88
CA ILE A 134 21.09 -0.15 -6.97
C ILE A 134 21.24 -0.94 -5.67
N SER A 135 20.13 -1.31 -5.01
CA SER A 135 20.18 -2.06 -3.76
C SER A 135 20.83 -3.45 -3.91
N GLN A 136 20.62 -4.09 -5.07
CA GLN A 136 21.26 -5.36 -5.40
C GLN A 136 22.77 -5.20 -5.57
N PHE A 137 23.22 -4.21 -6.36
CA PHE A 137 24.65 -3.96 -6.56
C PHE A 137 25.35 -3.52 -5.29
N GLN A 138 24.75 -2.69 -4.45
CA GLN A 138 25.30 -2.32 -3.16
C GLN A 138 25.49 -3.56 -2.25
N THR A 139 24.57 -4.52 -2.31
CA THR A 139 24.70 -5.78 -1.56
C THR A 139 25.81 -6.65 -2.11
N ILE A 140 25.93 -6.77 -3.43
CA ILE A 140 27.00 -7.51 -4.10
C ILE A 140 28.38 -6.88 -3.80
N ASP A 141 28.46 -5.55 -3.86
CA ASP A 141 29.71 -4.83 -3.58
C ASP A 141 30.15 -5.01 -2.12
N LYS A 142 29.19 -4.93 -1.18
CA LYS A 142 29.47 -5.23 0.22
C LYS A 142 30.00 -6.67 0.42
N PHE A 143 29.36 -7.65 -0.23
CA PHE A 143 29.81 -9.04 -0.17
C PHE A 143 31.21 -9.21 -0.79
N ARG A 144 31.47 -8.59 -1.95
CA ARG A 144 32.76 -8.58 -2.63
C ARG A 144 33.86 -8.04 -1.72
N ASN A 145 33.62 -6.91 -1.08
CA ASN A 145 34.60 -6.26 -0.20
C ASN A 145 34.87 -7.10 1.06
N LEU A 146 33.83 -7.69 1.66
CA LEU A 146 33.97 -8.57 2.84
C LEU A 146 34.77 -9.85 2.54
N ASN A 147 34.74 -10.34 1.29
CA ASN A 147 35.44 -11.58 0.88
C ASN A 147 36.68 -11.31 0.01
N GLU A 148 37.16 -10.06 -0.07
CA GLU A 148 38.37 -9.67 -0.80
C GLU A 148 38.36 -10.08 -2.28
N ILE A 149 37.18 -10.12 -2.93
CA ILE A 149 37.03 -10.52 -4.32
C ILE A 149 37.52 -9.41 -5.23
N GLN A 150 38.60 -9.67 -6.00
CA GLN A 150 39.28 -8.69 -6.83
C GLN A 150 38.63 -8.47 -8.19
N ARG A 151 37.89 -9.45 -8.71
CA ARG A 151 37.28 -9.38 -10.05
C ARG A 151 35.86 -9.88 -10.01
N THR A 152 34.94 -9.11 -10.63
CA THR A 152 33.53 -9.45 -10.76
C THR A 152 33.10 -9.27 -12.21
N ILE A 153 32.36 -10.24 -12.76
CA ILE A 153 31.78 -10.15 -14.10
C ILE A 153 30.29 -9.91 -13.93
N ILE A 154 29.78 -8.88 -14.58
CA ILE A 154 28.37 -8.52 -14.57
C ILE A 154 27.78 -8.84 -15.93
N LEU A 155 26.78 -9.72 -15.97
CA LEU A 155 26.04 -10.04 -17.20
C LEU A 155 24.78 -9.19 -17.24
N ILE A 156 24.70 -8.31 -18.24
CA ILE A 156 23.58 -7.38 -18.42
C ILE A 156 22.67 -7.91 -19.52
N PRO A 157 21.39 -8.19 -19.26
CA PRO A 157 20.45 -8.66 -20.29
C PRO A 157 20.13 -7.54 -21.30
N LYS A 158 19.80 -7.93 -22.52
CA LYS A 158 19.25 -7.02 -23.54
C LYS A 158 17.74 -6.84 -23.28
N SER A 159 17.38 -6.01 -22.32
CA SER A 159 16.00 -5.71 -21.94
C SER A 159 15.86 -4.25 -21.57
N ASP A 160 14.62 -3.78 -21.38
CA ASP A 160 14.33 -2.40 -20.93
C ASP A 160 14.93 -2.09 -19.56
N TYR A 161 15.23 -3.13 -18.76
CA TYR A 161 15.88 -3.00 -17.47
C TYR A 161 17.39 -2.76 -17.55
N ARG A 162 17.98 -2.82 -18.74
CA ARG A 162 19.42 -2.61 -18.96
C ARG A 162 19.90 -1.26 -18.43
N LYS A 163 19.14 -0.19 -18.71
CA LYS A 163 19.47 1.16 -18.29
C LYS A 163 19.54 1.30 -16.77
N GLU A 164 18.62 0.64 -16.07
CA GLU A 164 18.58 0.61 -14.59
C GLU A 164 19.86 -0.05 -14.03
N ILE A 165 20.32 -1.14 -14.67
CA ILE A 165 21.54 -1.85 -14.28
C ILE A 165 22.78 -0.99 -14.56
N GLU A 166 22.89 -0.39 -15.75
CA GLU A 166 24.02 0.45 -16.14
C GLU A 166 24.17 1.70 -15.24
N LEU A 167 23.07 2.22 -14.70
CA LEU A 167 23.08 3.33 -13.75
C LEU A 167 23.40 2.91 -12.32
N ALA A 168 23.28 1.61 -12.01
CA ALA A 168 23.53 1.06 -10.69
C ALA A 168 24.96 0.58 -10.46
N ILE A 169 25.75 0.39 -11.55
CA ILE A 169 27.15 -0.03 -11.54
C ILE A 169 28.06 1.16 -11.37
#